data_21adf984861db6a1fdc2c05a1ee7df80
#
_entry.id   21adf984861db6a1fdc2c05a1ee7df80
#
_cell.length_a   1.000
_cell.length_b   1.000
_cell.length_c   1.000
_cell.angle_alpha   90.00
_cell.angle_beta   90.00
_cell.angle_gamma   90.00
#
_symmetry.space_group_name_H-M   'P 1'
#
loop_
_entity.id
_entity.type
_entity.pdbx_description
1 polymer ?
#
loop_
_entity_poly.entity_id
_entity_poly.type
_entity_poly.pdbx_seq_one_letter_code
_entity_poly.pdbx_strand_id
1 'polypeptide(L)'
;MKKALMIFAATFVAIAVAMPALAAVEFQYGGVFRTRWITSNNLNDGSSDVQDNNNMFDQRLRLYLTFKASENLKVVWKAEIGNVTWGSFKGGRMGADDVNVKTKNAYVQFNIPNTPTTAIIGIQGISLLNSWLVDDDFSAAAFVTKIDNFTITLAYIAGQNYPDSTGNETESYYSSTKDNVDDYAFAVTYDQKGMPIKGTLTGVFMNANMVPWAIYPEVMQSPVTSQAYPAGQTTTAALPGVFIGSTNYYSTAANPSTSIAGISWMGNKLDGVKNNQMFDLGFNLTYKIDWLSAYVNFAKNIGSVKTASRQVIGLKGTSTGTEAVYGSVIGGVPLIDVGQVQDLDYTGWMIDAGVNYFCGPYTFNMGGFYTSGQKTKDQRVYLYDSNGNITGSYVTQRYQSTDNVDFFTYPGTTSKYFSEIVGGGILDAAGPFASAAAGNNGSNFWRGYGFPSNLWTVTAGAAWQVLEKTKLSASYWYFQTSESVGTGRFNTDLSEKMSNDIGHEFNLYLTQGIVDGLTLDIVGAFLLTGDAYARNGYIGVTTAGTPYIVQWSKDNVYEVGARLQWDF
;
A
#
# COMPACT_ATOMS: atom_id res chain seq x y z
N MET A 1 24.77 1.45 24.05
CA MET A 1 23.38 0.99 24.07
C MET A 1 22.97 0.24 25.33
N LYS A 2 23.55 -0.90 25.74
CA LYS A 2 23.14 -1.65 26.97
C LYS A 2 23.08 -0.81 28.25
N LYS A 3 24.04 0.10 28.48
CA LYS A 3 24.02 0.98 29.66
C LYS A 3 22.93 2.05 29.63
N ALA A 4 22.61 2.59 28.43
CA ALA A 4 21.49 3.54 28.26
C ALA A 4 20.14 2.87 28.48
N LEU A 5 19.97 1.62 27.99
CA LEU A 5 18.76 0.84 28.19
C LEU A 5 18.56 0.48 29.67
N MET A 6 19.63 0.13 30.40
CA MET A 6 19.56 -0.13 31.84
C MET A 6 19.22 1.13 32.64
N ILE A 7 19.76 2.29 32.27
CA ILE A 7 19.44 3.56 32.93
C ILE A 7 17.98 3.91 32.66
N PHE A 8 17.50 3.73 31.42
CA PHE A 8 16.11 3.95 31.05
C PHE A 8 15.15 3.00 31.80
N ALA A 9 15.48 1.71 31.87
CA ALA A 9 14.72 0.73 32.64
C ALA A 9 14.73 1.01 34.14
N ALA A 10 15.88 1.40 34.72
CA ALA A 10 15.99 1.75 36.14
C ALA A 10 15.22 3.03 36.48
N THR A 11 15.23 4.03 35.58
CA THR A 11 14.44 5.26 35.73
C THR A 11 12.93 4.94 35.64
N PHE A 12 12.54 4.04 34.75
CA PHE A 12 11.15 3.61 34.60
C PHE A 12 10.64 2.86 35.84
N VAL A 13 11.46 1.97 36.42
CA VAL A 13 11.16 1.26 37.67
C VAL A 13 11.09 2.23 38.86
N ALA A 14 12.01 3.19 38.94
CA ALA A 14 11.99 4.22 39.98
C ALA A 14 10.76 5.13 39.94
N ILE A 15 10.29 5.48 38.72
CA ILE A 15 9.04 6.23 38.53
C ILE A 15 7.83 5.36 38.92
N ALA A 16 7.82 4.08 38.57
CA ALA A 16 6.74 3.16 38.91
C ALA A 16 6.61 2.91 40.42
N VAL A 17 7.73 2.93 41.17
CA VAL A 17 7.74 2.73 42.64
C VAL A 17 7.38 4.02 43.39
N ALA A 18 7.53 5.19 42.78
CA ALA A 18 7.19 6.48 43.39
C ALA A 18 5.70 6.86 43.23
N MET A 19 4.85 6.00 42.66
CA MET A 19 3.42 6.28 42.53
C MET A 19 2.68 6.13 43.86
N PRO A 20 1.94 7.16 44.30
CA PRO A 20 1.11 7.04 45.50
C PRO A 20 -0.02 6.03 45.28
N ALA A 21 -0.43 5.41 46.37
CA ALA A 21 -1.45 4.39 46.50
C ALA A 21 -2.57 4.44 45.43
N LEU A 22 -2.76 3.29 44.82
CA LEU A 22 -3.76 2.92 43.81
C LEU A 22 -5.09 3.69 43.96
N ALA A 23 -5.20 4.82 43.24
CA ALA A 23 -6.51 5.29 42.85
C ALA A 23 -7.17 4.18 42.03
N ALA A 24 -8.45 3.91 42.28
CA ALA A 24 -9.17 2.88 41.54
C ALA A 24 -9.01 3.15 40.04
N VAL A 25 -8.48 2.18 39.29
CA VAL A 25 -8.29 2.31 37.85
C VAL A 25 -9.68 2.48 37.23
N GLU A 26 -9.90 3.62 36.58
CA GLU A 26 -11.12 3.86 35.80
C GLU A 26 -11.06 2.99 34.54
N PHE A 27 -12.09 2.21 34.33
CA PHE A 27 -12.23 1.36 33.14
C PHE A 27 -13.23 1.99 32.17
N GLN A 28 -12.77 2.26 30.96
CA GLN A 28 -13.60 2.78 29.86
C GLN A 28 -13.61 1.74 28.75
N TYR A 29 -14.75 1.54 28.13
CA TYR A 29 -14.91 0.65 26.99
C TYR A 29 -15.70 1.33 25.89
N GLY A 30 -15.54 0.82 24.69
CA GLY A 30 -16.27 1.20 23.49
C GLY A 30 -15.95 0.22 22.38
N GLY A 31 -16.50 0.43 21.24
CA GLY A 31 -16.20 -0.48 20.12
C GLY A 31 -17.01 -0.17 18.88
N VAL A 32 -16.74 -0.98 17.85
CA VAL A 32 -17.43 -0.93 16.57
C VAL A 32 -17.79 -2.36 16.16
N PHE A 33 -19.06 -2.65 16.02
CA PHE A 33 -19.53 -3.85 15.33
C PHE A 33 -19.95 -3.48 13.91
N ARG A 34 -19.49 -4.23 12.92
CA ARG A 34 -19.82 -4.04 11.50
C ARG A 34 -20.20 -5.36 10.87
N THR A 35 -21.27 -5.37 10.10
CA THR A 35 -21.55 -6.43 9.13
C THR A 35 -21.85 -5.80 7.77
N ARG A 36 -21.43 -6.46 6.68
CA ARG A 36 -21.62 -5.99 5.32
C ARG A 36 -22.14 -7.11 4.43
N TRP A 37 -22.98 -6.72 3.47
CA TRP A 37 -23.25 -7.48 2.27
C TRP A 37 -22.67 -6.72 1.09
N ILE A 38 -21.92 -7.40 0.24
CA ILE A 38 -21.28 -6.81 -0.93
C ILE A 38 -21.48 -7.76 -2.11
N THR A 39 -21.93 -7.22 -3.23
CA THR A 39 -21.93 -7.89 -4.52
C THR A 39 -21.23 -7.00 -5.55
N SER A 40 -20.35 -7.58 -6.32
CA SER A 40 -19.60 -6.89 -7.36
C SER A 40 -19.36 -7.78 -8.56
N ASN A 41 -19.10 -7.16 -9.71
CA ASN A 41 -18.80 -7.84 -10.96
C ASN A 41 -17.68 -7.11 -11.70
N ASN A 42 -16.75 -7.85 -12.29
CA ASN A 42 -15.59 -7.37 -13.04
C ASN A 42 -14.65 -6.47 -12.24
N LEU A 43 -14.68 -6.57 -10.89
CA LEU A 43 -13.97 -5.63 -10.00
C LEU A 43 -12.44 -5.74 -10.13
N ASN A 44 -11.92 -6.93 -10.42
CA ASN A 44 -10.48 -7.18 -10.40
C ASN A 44 -9.78 -6.83 -11.72
N ASP A 45 -10.44 -7.04 -12.85
CA ASP A 45 -9.80 -6.94 -14.17
C ASP A 45 -10.63 -6.23 -15.24
N GLY A 46 -11.89 -5.86 -14.94
CA GLY A 46 -12.76 -5.20 -15.88
C GLY A 46 -13.15 -6.08 -17.08
N SER A 47 -13.22 -7.41 -16.89
CA SER A 47 -13.54 -8.35 -17.95
C SER A 47 -14.54 -9.41 -17.50
N SER A 48 -15.59 -9.63 -18.29
CA SER A 48 -16.55 -10.72 -18.06
C SER A 48 -16.04 -12.10 -18.49
N ASP A 49 -14.91 -12.16 -19.19
CA ASP A 49 -14.25 -13.41 -19.57
C ASP A 49 -13.52 -14.07 -18.39
N VAL A 50 -13.28 -13.33 -17.32
CA VAL A 50 -12.70 -13.82 -16.08
C VAL A 50 -13.77 -13.83 -15.00
N GLN A 51 -13.94 -14.97 -14.33
CA GLN A 51 -14.95 -15.09 -13.28
C GLN A 51 -14.45 -14.45 -11.98
N ASP A 52 -14.82 -13.18 -11.75
CA ASP A 52 -14.50 -12.43 -10.54
C ASP A 52 -15.73 -11.85 -9.83
N ASN A 53 -16.90 -12.42 -10.13
CA ASN A 53 -18.14 -12.06 -9.45
C ASN A 53 -18.03 -12.36 -7.96
N ASN A 54 -18.29 -11.36 -7.15
CA ASN A 54 -18.30 -11.49 -5.71
C ASN A 54 -19.71 -11.31 -5.16
N ASN A 55 -20.10 -12.14 -4.21
CA ASN A 55 -21.33 -12.00 -3.42
C ASN A 55 -21.05 -12.55 -2.04
N MET A 56 -20.80 -11.67 -1.09
CA MET A 56 -20.35 -12.07 0.24
C MET A 56 -21.04 -11.29 1.35
N PHE A 57 -21.11 -11.93 2.52
CA PHE A 57 -21.33 -11.28 3.79
C PHE A 57 -20.05 -11.35 4.61
N ASP A 58 -19.73 -10.30 5.32
CA ASP A 58 -18.66 -10.29 6.31
C ASP A 58 -19.08 -9.60 7.61
N GLN A 59 -18.29 -9.82 8.64
CA GLN A 59 -18.46 -9.14 9.92
C GLN A 59 -17.13 -8.85 10.60
N ARG A 60 -17.14 -7.84 11.48
CA ARG A 60 -16.00 -7.45 12.30
C ARG A 60 -16.49 -6.79 13.58
N LEU A 61 -15.93 -7.19 14.73
CA LEU A 61 -16.07 -6.50 15.99
C LEU A 61 -14.72 -5.94 16.43
N ARG A 62 -14.65 -4.66 16.72
CA ARG A 62 -13.50 -4.02 17.38
C ARG A 62 -13.91 -3.59 18.77
N LEU A 63 -13.13 -3.99 19.78
CA LEU A 63 -13.31 -3.59 21.17
C LEU A 63 -12.19 -2.64 21.56
N TYR A 64 -12.54 -1.56 22.20
CA TYR A 64 -11.64 -0.52 22.70
C TYR A 64 -11.71 -0.48 24.20
N LEU A 65 -10.62 -0.82 24.87
CA LEU A 65 -10.53 -0.88 26.32
C LEU A 65 -9.46 0.10 26.79
N THR A 66 -9.82 0.99 27.70
CA THR A 66 -8.90 1.97 28.30
C THR A 66 -8.89 1.80 29.80
N PHE A 67 -7.71 1.57 30.35
CA PHE A 67 -7.42 1.47 31.78
C PHE A 67 -6.72 2.77 32.21
N LYS A 68 -7.46 3.69 32.83
CA LYS A 68 -6.98 5.01 33.25
C LYS A 68 -6.61 4.95 34.73
N ALA A 69 -5.32 4.95 35.02
CA ALA A 69 -4.82 4.94 36.40
C ALA A 69 -4.83 6.35 37.02
N SER A 70 -4.73 7.41 36.20
CA SER A 70 -4.83 8.80 36.59
C SER A 70 -5.07 9.69 35.36
N GLU A 71 -5.26 11.00 35.53
CA GLU A 71 -5.32 11.95 34.41
C GLU A 71 -4.01 11.95 33.58
N ASN A 72 -2.91 11.48 34.16
CA ASN A 72 -1.60 11.51 33.54
C ASN A 72 -1.12 10.13 33.05
N LEU A 73 -1.89 9.04 33.26
CA LEU A 73 -1.44 7.69 32.90
C LEU A 73 -2.62 6.81 32.51
N LYS A 74 -2.56 6.26 31.32
CA LYS A 74 -3.50 5.21 30.85
C LYS A 74 -2.82 4.18 29.98
N VAL A 75 -3.43 2.99 29.94
CA VAL A 75 -3.11 1.91 29.00
C VAL A 75 -4.32 1.71 28.09
N VAL A 76 -4.08 1.54 26.82
CA VAL A 76 -5.12 1.29 25.81
C VAL A 76 -4.85 -0.05 25.15
N TRP A 77 -5.91 -0.87 25.06
CA TRP A 77 -5.91 -2.09 24.27
C TRP A 77 -7.10 -2.09 23.33
N LYS A 78 -6.82 -2.31 22.04
CA LYS A 78 -7.85 -2.49 21.02
C LYS A 78 -7.72 -3.86 20.42
N ALA A 79 -8.80 -4.63 20.45
CA ALA A 79 -8.89 -5.96 19.87
C ALA A 79 -9.79 -5.93 18.62
N GLU A 80 -9.43 -6.70 17.62
CA GLU A 80 -10.30 -7.02 16.48
C GLU A 80 -10.68 -8.49 16.52
N ILE A 81 -11.98 -8.75 16.55
CA ILE A 81 -12.59 -10.08 16.59
C ILE A 81 -13.31 -10.27 15.26
N GLY A 82 -12.94 -11.31 14.54
CA GLY A 82 -13.45 -11.54 13.20
C GLY A 82 -12.71 -10.69 12.15
N ASN A 83 -13.37 -9.99 11.29
CA ASN A 83 -13.03 -9.55 9.94
C ASN A 83 -13.00 -10.77 9.03
N VAL A 84 -14.12 -11.45 9.00
CA VAL A 84 -14.27 -12.78 8.39
C VAL A 84 -15.46 -12.78 7.45
N THR A 85 -15.30 -13.42 6.31
CA THR A 85 -16.40 -13.68 5.37
C THR A 85 -17.22 -14.86 5.88
N TRP A 86 -18.55 -14.72 5.94
CA TRP A 86 -19.46 -15.77 6.38
C TRP A 86 -19.34 -17.01 5.49
N GLY A 87 -19.33 -18.18 6.12
CA GLY A 87 -19.18 -19.47 5.43
C GLY A 87 -17.76 -19.80 4.97
N SER A 88 -16.79 -18.88 5.13
CA SER A 88 -15.38 -19.17 4.88
C SER A 88 -14.78 -20.08 5.97
N PHE A 89 -13.60 -20.65 5.71
CA PHE A 89 -12.93 -21.56 6.63
C PHE A 89 -12.71 -20.98 8.04
N LYS A 90 -12.51 -19.66 8.14
CA LYS A 90 -12.33 -18.92 9.41
C LYS A 90 -13.48 -17.96 9.71
N GLY A 91 -14.61 -18.10 9.03
CA GLY A 91 -15.73 -17.18 9.07
C GLY A 91 -17.06 -17.80 9.51
N GLY A 92 -17.03 -18.80 10.41
CA GLY A 92 -18.25 -19.43 10.90
C GLY A 92 -18.95 -20.27 9.85
N ARG A 93 -18.22 -21.10 9.11
CA ARG A 93 -18.83 -22.15 8.26
C ARG A 93 -19.56 -23.15 9.13
N MET A 94 -20.49 -23.89 8.54
CA MET A 94 -21.25 -24.92 9.26
C MET A 94 -20.28 -25.90 9.99
N GLY A 95 -20.41 -25.99 11.30
CA GLY A 95 -19.56 -26.83 12.14
C GLY A 95 -18.16 -26.26 12.45
N ALA A 96 -17.93 -24.96 12.23
CA ALA A 96 -16.68 -24.29 12.60
C ALA A 96 -16.96 -22.96 13.29
N ASP A 97 -16.34 -22.76 14.42
CA ASP A 97 -16.43 -21.59 15.29
C ASP A 97 -15.08 -20.85 15.42
N ASP A 98 -14.18 -21.08 14.46
CA ASP A 98 -12.80 -20.59 14.44
C ASP A 98 -12.72 -19.11 14.00
N VAL A 99 -12.96 -18.18 14.95
CA VAL A 99 -12.89 -16.74 14.75
C VAL A 99 -11.62 -16.18 15.38
N ASN A 100 -10.79 -15.52 14.56
CA ASN A 100 -9.53 -14.92 15.03
C ASN A 100 -9.77 -13.70 15.93
N VAL A 101 -8.95 -13.59 16.97
CA VAL A 101 -8.82 -12.39 17.81
C VAL A 101 -7.41 -11.80 17.59
N LYS A 102 -7.35 -10.57 17.15
CA LYS A 102 -6.10 -9.85 16.90
C LYS A 102 -6.00 -8.63 17.80
N THR A 103 -4.80 -8.34 18.28
CA THR A 103 -4.50 -7.05 18.89
C THR A 103 -4.24 -6.01 17.81
N LYS A 104 -5.07 -4.98 17.76
CA LYS A 104 -4.87 -3.83 16.86
C LYS A 104 -3.96 -2.79 17.49
N ASN A 105 -4.24 -2.40 18.74
CA ASN A 105 -3.39 -1.48 19.49
C ASN A 105 -3.15 -2.01 20.89
N ALA A 106 -1.95 -1.75 21.41
CA ALA A 106 -1.56 -2.01 22.80
C ALA A 106 -0.46 -1.00 23.17
N TYR A 107 -0.81 0.05 23.88
CA TYR A 107 0.14 1.10 24.23
C TYR A 107 -0.14 1.71 25.59
N VAL A 108 0.90 2.30 26.18
CA VAL A 108 0.83 3.19 27.33
C VAL A 108 0.89 4.64 26.87
N GLN A 109 0.08 5.48 27.47
CA GLN A 109 0.11 6.93 27.30
C GLN A 109 0.29 7.60 28.65
N PHE A 110 1.25 8.52 28.76
CA PHE A 110 1.49 9.28 29.98
C PHE A 110 2.00 10.70 29.70
N ASN A 111 1.69 11.62 30.60
CA ASN A 111 2.24 12.96 30.56
C ASN A 111 3.61 12.97 31.23
N ILE A 112 4.63 13.54 30.58
CA ILE A 112 5.96 13.69 31.18
C ILE A 112 5.88 14.77 32.25
N PRO A 113 6.24 14.48 33.50
CA PRO A 113 6.12 15.43 34.61
C PRO A 113 6.82 16.76 34.32
N ASN A 114 6.14 17.87 34.68
CA ASN A 114 6.64 19.24 34.52
C ASN A 114 6.93 19.66 33.07
N THR A 115 6.35 18.99 32.10
CA THR A 115 6.45 19.35 30.67
C THR A 115 5.08 19.35 30.01
N PRO A 116 4.88 20.09 28.90
CA PRO A 116 3.64 20.02 28.11
C PRO A 116 3.61 18.81 27.14
N THR A 117 4.39 17.77 27.43
CA THR A 117 4.63 16.63 26.53
C THR A 117 3.90 15.37 27.02
N THR A 118 3.16 14.74 26.12
CA THR A 118 2.59 13.41 26.30
C THR A 118 3.41 12.38 25.52
N ALA A 119 3.81 11.30 26.18
CA ALA A 119 4.43 10.15 25.55
C ALA A 119 3.38 9.06 25.27
N ILE A 120 3.46 8.42 24.10
CA ILE A 120 2.62 7.31 23.66
C ILE A 120 3.55 6.22 23.13
N ILE A 121 3.58 5.06 23.79
CA ILE A 121 4.58 4.01 23.51
C ILE A 121 3.89 2.65 23.40
N GLY A 122 4.10 1.97 22.29
CA GLY A 122 3.55 0.65 21.99
C GLY A 122 2.94 0.57 20.60
N ILE A 123 2.10 -0.44 20.36
CA ILE A 123 1.39 -0.61 19.09
C ILE A 123 0.23 0.38 19.06
N GLN A 124 0.27 1.35 18.16
CA GLN A 124 -0.69 2.46 18.09
C GLN A 124 -1.02 2.82 16.63
N GLY A 125 -2.22 3.35 16.40
CA GLY A 125 -2.60 3.90 15.10
C GLY A 125 -1.85 5.22 14.86
N ILE A 126 -1.24 5.35 13.71
CA ILE A 126 -0.55 6.55 13.25
C ILE A 126 -1.11 6.94 11.90
N SER A 127 -1.57 8.19 11.78
CA SER A 127 -1.99 8.77 10.51
C SER A 127 -1.28 10.10 10.31
N LEU A 128 -0.59 10.25 9.18
CA LEU A 128 0.18 11.43 8.84
C LEU A 128 -0.27 11.98 7.48
N LEU A 129 -0.35 13.31 7.39
CA LEU A 129 -0.74 14.05 6.20
C LEU A 129 -2.10 13.59 5.63
N ASN A 130 -3.12 13.46 6.48
CA ASN A 130 -4.45 12.98 6.09
C ASN A 130 -4.41 11.63 5.36
N SER A 131 -3.68 10.68 5.91
CA SER A 131 -3.50 9.32 5.38
C SER A 131 -2.73 9.23 4.05
N TRP A 132 -1.97 10.27 3.66
CA TRP A 132 -1.18 10.24 2.45
C TRP A 132 0.22 9.65 2.62
N LEU A 133 0.83 9.77 3.80
CA LEU A 133 2.17 9.23 4.06
C LEU A 133 2.13 7.95 4.88
N VAL A 134 1.32 7.94 5.94
CA VAL A 134 1.19 6.81 6.86
C VAL A 134 -0.24 6.77 7.36
N ASP A 135 -0.86 5.59 7.40
CA ASP A 135 -2.15 5.36 8.04
C ASP A 135 -2.37 3.89 8.36
N ASP A 136 -1.81 3.43 9.47
CA ASP A 136 -1.98 2.06 9.96
C ASP A 136 -1.60 1.96 11.44
N ASP A 137 -1.61 0.73 11.97
CA ASP A 137 -1.18 0.39 13.33
C ASP A 137 0.30 0.01 13.34
N PHE A 138 1.12 0.76 14.10
CA PHE A 138 2.56 0.57 14.18
C PHE A 138 3.07 0.44 15.60
N SER A 139 4.14 -0.30 15.79
CA SER A 139 4.97 -0.21 16.99
C SER A 139 5.76 1.09 16.97
N ALA A 140 5.45 2.00 17.89
CA ALA A 140 6.03 3.33 17.88
C ALA A 140 6.24 3.91 19.28
N ALA A 141 7.14 4.89 19.34
CA ALA A 141 7.30 5.80 20.46
C ALA A 141 7.06 7.23 19.95
N ALA A 142 5.94 7.82 20.33
CA ALA A 142 5.55 9.17 19.94
C ALA A 142 5.55 10.12 21.13
N PHE A 143 6.02 11.35 20.90
CA PHE A 143 6.06 12.44 21.87
C PHE A 143 5.28 13.62 21.30
N VAL A 144 4.21 14.00 21.95
CA VAL A 144 3.32 15.08 21.53
C VAL A 144 3.43 16.23 22.52
N THR A 145 3.98 17.34 22.07
CA THR A 145 4.21 18.55 22.86
C THR A 145 3.26 19.65 22.39
N LYS A 146 2.52 20.26 23.34
CA LYS A 146 1.62 21.38 23.06
C LYS A 146 2.15 22.66 23.67
N ILE A 147 2.41 23.65 22.81
CA ILE A 147 2.90 24.98 23.21
C ILE A 147 2.02 26.02 22.52
N ASP A 148 1.22 26.73 23.30
CA ASP A 148 0.23 27.70 22.79
C ASP A 148 -0.66 27.11 21.68
N ASN A 149 -0.54 27.65 20.47
CA ASN A 149 -1.29 27.22 19.29
C ASN A 149 -0.56 26.14 18.47
N PHE A 150 0.61 25.69 18.93
CA PHE A 150 1.40 24.68 18.24
C PHE A 150 1.27 23.32 18.92
N THR A 151 1.11 22.29 18.10
CA THR A 151 1.30 20.89 18.49
C THR A 151 2.47 20.32 17.71
N ILE A 152 3.52 19.88 18.42
CA ILE A 152 4.71 19.29 17.84
C ILE A 152 4.68 17.81 18.19
N THR A 153 4.73 16.96 17.19
CA THR A 153 4.82 15.50 17.34
C THR A 153 6.15 15.03 16.79
N LEU A 154 6.85 14.23 17.57
CA LEU A 154 8.05 13.50 17.15
C LEU A 154 7.77 12.01 17.36
N ALA A 155 8.08 11.16 16.40
CA ALA A 155 7.85 9.73 16.54
C ALA A 155 9.01 8.92 15.95
N TYR A 156 9.33 7.82 16.62
CA TYR A 156 10.04 6.69 16.07
C TYR A 156 9.01 5.61 15.76
N ILE A 157 9.03 5.07 14.55
CA ILE A 157 8.13 4.02 14.06
C ILE A 157 9.01 2.85 13.62
N ALA A 158 8.79 1.68 14.20
CA ALA A 158 9.39 0.46 13.71
C ALA A 158 8.58 0.01 12.48
N GLY A 159 9.11 0.24 11.29
CA GLY A 159 8.41 -0.01 10.04
C GLY A 159 8.24 -1.49 9.78
N GLN A 160 9.34 -2.23 9.64
CA GLN A 160 9.26 -3.67 9.43
C GLN A 160 10.56 -4.37 9.85
N ASN A 161 10.42 -5.42 10.65
CA ASN A 161 11.47 -6.41 10.88
C ASN A 161 11.11 -7.65 10.08
N TYR A 162 11.87 -7.98 9.04
CA TYR A 162 11.64 -9.22 8.31
C TYR A 162 12.16 -10.41 9.12
N PRO A 163 11.38 -11.50 9.23
CA PRO A 163 11.90 -12.76 9.72
C PRO A 163 13.03 -13.22 8.80
N ASP A 164 13.94 -13.99 9.34
CA ASP A 164 14.95 -14.65 8.53
C ASP A 164 14.30 -15.49 7.40
N SER A 165 15.08 -15.89 6.41
CA SER A 165 14.65 -16.62 5.22
C SER A 165 13.90 -17.95 5.48
N THR A 166 13.70 -18.34 6.73
CA THR A 166 13.03 -19.59 7.14
C THR A 166 11.54 -19.41 7.42
N GLY A 167 11.01 -18.18 7.38
CA GLY A 167 9.59 -17.90 7.59
C GLY A 167 9.08 -18.20 9.01
N ASN A 168 9.97 -18.51 9.94
CA ASN A 168 9.63 -18.67 11.34
C ASN A 168 9.53 -17.27 11.97
N GLU A 169 8.34 -16.88 12.39
CA GLU A 169 8.10 -15.70 13.21
C GLU A 169 8.76 -15.79 14.61
N THR A 170 9.48 -16.88 14.85
CA THR A 170 10.17 -17.11 16.10
C THR A 170 11.40 -16.24 16.18
N GLU A 171 11.17 -15.02 16.72
CA GLU A 171 12.17 -14.37 17.55
C GLU A 171 13.42 -13.85 16.84
N SER A 172 13.26 -12.90 15.96
CA SER A 172 14.38 -12.07 15.52
C SER A 172 14.90 -11.10 16.61
N TYR A 173 14.66 -11.39 17.88
CA TYR A 173 15.26 -10.63 18.98
C TYR A 173 16.79 -10.55 18.91
N TYR A 174 17.41 -11.42 18.13
CA TYR A 174 18.84 -11.53 17.95
C TYR A 174 19.30 -11.68 16.51
N SER A 175 18.41 -11.46 15.53
CA SER A 175 18.85 -11.43 14.14
C SER A 175 19.90 -10.31 14.01
N SER A 176 21.14 -10.70 13.76
CA SER A 176 22.23 -9.78 13.42
C SER A 176 22.05 -9.21 12.00
N THR A 177 20.99 -9.57 11.31
CA THR A 177 20.61 -9.06 10.01
C THR A 177 20.02 -7.67 10.19
N LYS A 178 20.70 -6.69 9.62
CA LYS A 178 20.33 -5.27 9.69
C LYS A 178 19.24 -4.94 8.65
N ASP A 179 18.20 -5.74 8.56
CA ASP A 179 17.18 -5.61 7.52
C ASP A 179 15.94 -4.84 8.04
N ASN A 180 16.16 -3.96 9.02
CA ASN A 180 15.12 -3.16 9.64
C ASN A 180 14.76 -1.96 8.75
N VAL A 181 13.48 -1.66 8.72
CA VAL A 181 12.96 -0.36 8.30
C VAL A 181 12.67 0.44 9.55
N ASP A 182 13.39 1.53 9.74
CA ASP A 182 13.20 2.46 10.84
C ASP A 182 12.71 3.79 10.27
N ASP A 183 11.56 4.25 10.75
CA ASP A 183 10.99 5.52 10.34
C ASP A 183 11.05 6.53 11.49
N TYR A 184 11.41 7.75 11.17
CA TYR A 184 11.41 8.89 12.08
C TYR A 184 10.44 9.94 11.53
N ALA A 185 9.42 10.28 12.29
CA ALA A 185 8.42 11.22 11.85
C ALA A 185 8.38 12.46 12.72
N PHE A 186 8.07 13.59 12.11
CA PHE A 186 7.66 14.79 12.82
C PHE A 186 6.41 15.40 12.20
N ALA A 187 5.61 16.06 13.01
CA ALA A 187 4.54 16.93 12.57
C ALA A 187 4.49 18.19 13.43
N VAL A 188 4.36 19.34 12.78
CA VAL A 188 4.15 20.63 13.45
C VAL A 188 2.84 21.20 12.99
N THR A 189 1.86 21.22 13.86
CA THR A 189 0.51 21.74 13.58
C THR A 189 0.33 23.08 14.25
N TYR A 190 -0.11 24.08 13.49
CA TYR A 190 -0.62 25.34 13.97
C TYR A 190 -2.14 25.32 13.92
N ASP A 191 -2.78 25.52 15.07
CA ASP A 191 -4.24 25.51 15.24
C ASP A 191 -4.64 26.55 16.30
N GLN A 192 -4.99 27.75 15.85
CA GLN A 192 -5.41 28.82 16.73
C GLN A 192 -6.94 28.88 16.81
N LYS A 193 -7.46 28.77 18.02
CA LYS A 193 -8.90 28.88 18.26
C LYS A 193 -9.48 30.20 17.70
N GLY A 194 -10.52 30.08 16.88
CA GLY A 194 -11.20 31.21 16.26
C GLY A 194 -10.58 31.66 14.92
N MET A 195 -9.44 31.13 14.52
CA MET A 195 -8.95 31.32 13.15
C MET A 195 -9.54 30.27 12.20
N PRO A 196 -9.89 30.66 10.98
CA PRO A 196 -10.43 29.72 9.99
C PRO A 196 -9.35 28.81 9.36
N ILE A 197 -8.07 29.08 9.63
CA ILE A 197 -6.93 28.38 9.01
C ILE A 197 -6.24 27.51 10.05
N LYS A 198 -6.00 26.27 9.66
CA LYS A 198 -5.14 25.31 10.35
C LYS A 198 -4.09 24.79 9.38
N GLY A 199 -2.84 24.72 9.82
CA GLY A 199 -1.74 24.23 9.01
C GLY A 199 -0.94 23.14 9.73
N THR A 200 -0.46 22.16 8.98
CA THR A 200 0.44 21.12 9.48
C THR A 200 1.59 20.91 8.50
N LEU A 201 2.82 20.99 8.99
CA LEU A 201 4.02 20.54 8.29
C LEU A 201 4.37 19.15 8.81
N THR A 202 4.59 18.21 7.92
CA THR A 202 4.89 16.81 8.26
C THR A 202 6.15 16.36 7.53
N GLY A 203 7.01 15.62 8.20
CA GLY A 203 8.12 14.92 7.57
C GLY A 203 8.24 13.50 8.11
N VAL A 204 8.59 12.57 7.23
CA VAL A 204 8.91 11.19 7.56
C VAL A 204 10.23 10.81 6.92
N PHE A 205 11.18 10.40 7.72
CA PHE A 205 12.45 9.88 7.24
C PHE A 205 12.47 8.37 7.42
N MET A 206 12.50 7.64 6.32
CA MET A 206 12.67 6.20 6.28
C MET A 206 14.15 5.86 6.08
N ASN A 207 14.67 5.02 6.94
CA ASN A 207 16.00 4.44 6.79
C ASN A 207 15.86 2.92 6.73
N ALA A 208 16.05 2.36 5.55
CA ALA A 208 15.91 0.94 5.32
C ALA A 208 17.18 0.36 4.70
N ASN A 209 17.55 -0.83 5.14
CA ASN A 209 18.61 -1.61 4.51
C ASN A 209 18.05 -2.56 3.43
N MET A 210 16.83 -2.32 2.98
CA MET A 210 16.12 -3.12 2.00
C MET A 210 15.45 -2.19 0.98
N VAL A 211 15.22 -2.73 -0.20
CA VAL A 211 14.48 -2.03 -1.25
C VAL A 211 12.98 -2.12 -0.94
N PRO A 212 12.24 -1.01 -0.88
CA PRO A 212 10.80 -1.07 -0.78
C PRO A 212 10.23 -1.91 -1.92
N TRP A 213 9.29 -2.78 -1.59
CA TRP A 213 8.66 -3.69 -2.54
C TRP A 213 7.94 -2.99 -3.71
N ALA A 214 7.73 -1.68 -3.62
CA ALA A 214 7.03 -0.86 -4.60
C ALA A 214 7.91 -0.26 -5.71
N ILE A 215 9.25 -0.43 -5.68
CA ILE A 215 10.13 0.27 -6.63
C ILE A 215 10.10 -0.33 -8.05
N TYR A 216 9.76 -1.62 -8.19
CA TYR A 216 9.70 -2.28 -9.49
C TYR A 216 8.47 -3.17 -9.63
N PRO A 217 7.37 -2.62 -10.12
CA PRO A 217 6.11 -3.34 -10.26
C PRO A 217 6.20 -4.62 -11.08
N GLU A 218 7.01 -4.61 -12.14
CA GLU A 218 7.10 -5.75 -13.06
C GLU A 218 7.94 -6.90 -12.56
N VAL A 219 8.85 -6.65 -11.62
CA VAL A 219 9.74 -7.68 -11.08
C VAL A 219 9.08 -8.45 -9.95
N MET A 220 8.01 -7.93 -9.37
CA MET A 220 7.29 -8.54 -8.25
C MET A 220 6.34 -9.68 -8.65
N GLN A 221 6.12 -9.93 -9.92
CA GLN A 221 5.04 -10.82 -10.37
C GLN A 221 5.36 -12.32 -10.43
N SER A 222 6.57 -12.76 -10.08
CA SER A 222 6.79 -14.21 -9.98
C SER A 222 7.91 -14.55 -9.01
N PRO A 223 7.67 -15.46 -8.06
CA PRO A 223 8.77 -16.19 -7.47
C PRO A 223 9.44 -16.91 -8.64
N VAL A 224 10.70 -16.59 -8.89
CA VAL A 224 11.48 -17.29 -9.91
C VAL A 224 11.67 -18.71 -9.42
N THR A 225 10.81 -19.60 -9.87
CA THR A 225 11.11 -21.03 -9.82
C THR A 225 12.28 -21.26 -10.73
N SER A 226 13.33 -21.83 -10.17
CA SER A 226 14.62 -22.18 -10.76
C SER A 226 14.54 -22.51 -12.25
N GLN A 227 15.18 -21.72 -13.10
CA GLN A 227 15.55 -22.16 -14.44
C GLN A 227 17.04 -22.54 -14.46
N ALA A 228 17.29 -23.77 -14.90
CA ALA A 228 18.64 -24.20 -15.19
C ALA A 228 19.23 -23.36 -16.33
N TYR A 229 20.47 -22.90 -16.17
CA TYR A 229 21.21 -22.25 -17.25
C TYR A 229 21.31 -23.17 -18.47
N PRO A 230 21.18 -22.64 -19.70
CA PRO A 230 21.63 -23.35 -20.87
C PRO A 230 23.15 -23.63 -20.73
N ALA A 231 23.55 -24.88 -20.84
CA ALA A 231 24.96 -25.27 -20.81
C ALA A 231 25.71 -24.51 -21.89
N GLY A 232 26.70 -23.68 -21.50
CA GLY A 232 27.59 -23.00 -22.44
C GLY A 232 27.72 -21.48 -22.30
N GLN A 233 26.98 -20.82 -21.44
CA GLN A 233 27.21 -19.39 -21.16
C GLN A 233 28.28 -19.22 -20.07
N THR A 234 29.49 -18.98 -20.49
CA THR A 234 30.57 -18.51 -19.59
C THR A 234 30.52 -17.01 -19.45
N THR A 235 30.23 -16.54 -18.25
CA THR A 235 30.37 -15.12 -17.93
C THR A 235 31.83 -14.77 -17.73
N THR A 236 32.42 -14.12 -18.72
CA THR A 236 33.76 -13.53 -18.59
C THR A 236 33.62 -12.06 -18.21
N ALA A 237 34.23 -11.69 -17.10
CA ALA A 237 34.41 -10.35 -16.53
C ALA A 237 33.18 -9.68 -15.94
N ALA A 238 33.26 -9.36 -14.65
CA ALA A 238 32.31 -8.49 -13.96
C ALA A 238 32.35 -7.09 -14.57
N LEU A 239 31.27 -6.70 -15.24
CA LEU A 239 31.07 -5.30 -15.64
C LEU A 239 30.75 -4.47 -14.40
N PRO A 240 31.30 -3.27 -14.24
CA PRO A 240 30.94 -2.40 -13.15
C PRO A 240 29.43 -2.15 -13.10
N GLY A 241 28.80 -2.37 -11.93
CA GLY A 241 27.35 -2.20 -11.76
C GLY A 241 26.49 -3.36 -12.24
N VAL A 242 27.07 -4.48 -12.66
CA VAL A 242 26.37 -5.70 -13.08
C VAL A 242 26.63 -6.82 -12.07
N PHE A 243 25.58 -7.52 -11.64
CA PHE A 243 25.72 -8.73 -10.86
C PHE A 243 25.21 -9.95 -11.66
N ILE A 244 25.85 -11.07 -11.45
CA ILE A 244 25.47 -12.32 -12.08
C ILE A 244 24.54 -13.08 -11.14
N GLY A 245 23.41 -13.56 -11.64
CA GLY A 245 22.39 -14.25 -10.84
C GLY A 245 22.94 -15.40 -10.00
N SER A 246 22.15 -15.87 -9.10
CA SER A 246 22.44 -16.66 -7.89
C SER A 246 23.46 -17.79 -7.96
N THR A 247 23.69 -18.39 -9.10
CA THR A 247 24.62 -19.52 -9.23
C THR A 247 26.08 -19.15 -9.03
N ASN A 248 26.46 -17.90 -9.25
CA ASN A 248 27.84 -17.44 -9.08
C ASN A 248 28.07 -16.59 -7.82
N TYR A 249 27.02 -16.04 -7.24
CA TYR A 249 27.16 -15.18 -6.07
C TYR A 249 27.02 -15.94 -4.75
N TYR A 250 26.34 -17.10 -4.78
CA TYR A 250 26.07 -17.93 -3.60
C TYR A 250 26.36 -19.39 -3.79
N SER A 251 27.21 -19.74 -4.75
CA SER A 251 27.59 -21.11 -4.97
C SER A 251 28.39 -21.64 -3.78
N THR A 252 27.68 -22.12 -2.79
CA THR A 252 28.12 -23.34 -2.14
C THR A 252 27.61 -24.48 -3.00
N ALA A 253 28.49 -25.19 -3.59
CA ALA A 253 28.39 -26.16 -4.69
C ALA A 253 27.41 -27.35 -4.51
N ALA A 254 26.26 -27.20 -3.87
CA ALA A 254 25.45 -28.34 -3.49
C ALA A 254 24.04 -28.41 -4.09
N ASN A 255 23.51 -27.35 -4.72
CA ASN A 255 22.17 -27.48 -5.28
C ASN A 255 21.86 -26.45 -6.40
N PRO A 256 21.98 -26.83 -7.69
CA PRO A 256 21.64 -25.95 -8.81
C PRO A 256 20.11 -25.74 -8.99
N SER A 257 19.29 -26.35 -8.17
CA SER A 257 17.82 -26.23 -8.20
C SER A 257 17.26 -25.30 -7.13
N THR A 258 18.09 -24.66 -6.32
CA THR A 258 17.60 -23.70 -5.35
C THR A 258 17.29 -22.39 -6.04
N SER A 259 16.05 -21.94 -5.85
CA SER A 259 15.59 -20.58 -6.06
C SER A 259 16.72 -19.60 -5.84
N ILE A 260 16.79 -18.54 -6.63
CA ILE A 260 17.73 -17.44 -6.44
C ILE A 260 17.47 -16.84 -5.06
N ALA A 261 17.95 -17.52 -4.03
CA ALA A 261 17.96 -17.03 -2.68
C ALA A 261 18.85 -15.79 -2.68
N GLY A 262 18.31 -14.62 -2.48
CA GLY A 262 19.05 -13.38 -2.49
C GLY A 262 18.53 -12.33 -3.47
N ILE A 263 17.66 -12.70 -4.40
CA ILE A 263 16.92 -11.74 -5.24
C ILE A 263 15.41 -11.92 -5.02
N SER A 264 15.01 -12.20 -3.82
CA SER A 264 13.64 -12.10 -3.43
C SER A 264 13.38 -10.63 -3.09
N TRP A 265 12.53 -10.01 -3.85
CA TRP A 265 12.03 -8.66 -3.61
C TRP A 265 11.25 -8.55 -2.30
N MET A 266 11.01 -9.67 -1.65
CA MET A 266 10.38 -9.77 -0.34
C MET A 266 11.42 -9.78 0.80
N GLY A 267 12.45 -8.94 0.74
CA GLY A 267 13.28 -8.64 1.89
C GLY A 267 14.62 -9.37 1.98
N ASN A 268 15.03 -10.12 0.98
CA ASN A 268 16.37 -10.71 1.00
C ASN A 268 17.42 -9.68 0.60
N LYS A 269 18.37 -9.52 1.49
CA LYS A 269 19.51 -8.63 1.36
C LYS A 269 20.37 -9.04 0.17
N LEU A 270 20.49 -8.15 -0.80
CA LEU A 270 21.54 -8.26 -1.82
C LEU A 270 22.82 -7.64 -1.25
N ASP A 271 23.91 -8.40 -1.19
CA ASP A 271 25.23 -7.82 -0.91
C ASP A 271 25.52 -6.76 -1.99
N GLY A 272 25.66 -5.50 -1.55
CA GLY A 272 25.84 -4.36 -2.44
C GLY A 272 24.63 -3.44 -2.58
N VAL A 273 23.41 -3.86 -2.21
CA VAL A 273 22.27 -2.96 -2.06
C VAL A 273 22.28 -2.46 -0.62
N LYS A 274 22.71 -1.25 -0.43
CA LYS A 274 22.78 -0.60 0.88
C LYS A 274 22.17 0.79 0.73
N ASN A 275 21.60 1.29 1.84
CA ASN A 275 21.13 2.64 1.98
C ASN A 275 19.92 2.96 1.08
N ASN A 276 18.76 2.49 1.47
CA ASN A 276 17.51 3.06 1.03
C ASN A 276 17.12 4.14 2.05
N GLN A 277 17.28 5.39 1.67
CA GLN A 277 16.96 6.54 2.51
C GLN A 277 15.94 7.40 1.75
N MET A 278 14.75 7.51 2.30
CA MET A 278 13.69 8.34 1.77
C MET A 278 13.23 9.34 2.83
N PHE A 279 13.06 10.57 2.43
CA PHE A 279 12.48 11.62 3.23
C PHE A 279 11.26 12.16 2.51
N ASP A 280 10.11 12.01 3.15
CA ASP A 280 8.86 12.59 2.69
C ASP A 280 8.61 13.89 3.43
N LEU A 281 8.51 14.97 2.70
CA LEU A 281 8.14 16.28 3.23
C LEU A 281 6.80 16.69 2.68
N GLY A 282 5.86 17.00 3.55
CA GLY A 282 4.53 17.40 3.16
C GLY A 282 3.94 18.47 4.05
N PHE A 283 2.90 19.12 3.55
CA PHE A 283 2.09 20.03 4.32
C PHE A 283 0.61 19.84 4.04
N ASN A 284 -0.19 20.15 5.05
CA ASN A 284 -1.64 20.28 4.97
C ASN A 284 -2.04 21.69 5.38
N LEU A 285 -2.92 22.31 4.60
CA LEU A 285 -3.64 23.53 4.98
C LEU A 285 -5.13 23.25 4.90
N THR A 286 -5.86 23.65 5.93
CA THR A 286 -7.31 23.58 5.99
C THR A 286 -7.86 24.96 6.29
N TYR A 287 -8.87 25.38 5.53
CA TYR A 287 -9.66 26.57 5.75
C TYR A 287 -11.10 26.18 6.06
N LYS A 288 -11.68 26.68 7.14
CA LYS A 288 -13.04 26.34 7.55
C LYS A 288 -13.77 27.53 8.13
N ILE A 289 -14.92 27.81 7.53
CA ILE A 289 -15.95 28.74 8.05
C ILE A 289 -17.29 28.01 7.99
N ASP A 290 -18.36 28.64 8.47
CA ASP A 290 -19.67 27.98 8.64
C ASP A 290 -20.23 27.36 7.36
N TRP A 291 -20.05 28.04 6.24
CA TRP A 291 -20.63 27.64 4.94
C TRP A 291 -19.60 27.05 3.96
N LEU A 292 -18.30 27.05 4.31
CA LEU A 292 -17.21 26.59 3.43
C LEU A 292 -16.12 25.87 4.21
N SER A 293 -15.68 24.73 3.68
CA SER A 293 -14.46 24.06 4.11
C SER A 293 -13.61 23.74 2.89
N ALA A 294 -12.33 24.08 2.92
CA ALA A 294 -11.38 23.77 1.86
C ALA A 294 -10.10 23.22 2.46
N TYR A 295 -9.41 22.39 1.70
CA TYR A 295 -8.12 21.85 2.11
C TYR A 295 -7.17 21.68 0.92
N VAL A 296 -5.88 21.66 1.22
CA VAL A 296 -4.82 21.22 0.32
C VAL A 296 -3.79 20.41 1.09
N ASN A 297 -3.40 19.28 0.51
CA ASN A 297 -2.27 18.45 0.93
C ASN A 297 -1.23 18.44 -0.18
N PHE A 298 0.03 18.45 0.20
CA PHE A 298 1.16 18.29 -0.72
C PHE A 298 2.21 17.42 -0.05
N ALA A 299 2.86 16.54 -0.83
CA ALA A 299 4.04 15.81 -0.38
C ALA A 299 5.05 15.62 -1.52
N LYS A 300 6.32 15.53 -1.14
CA LYS A 300 7.46 15.31 -2.03
C LYS A 300 8.37 14.25 -1.44
N ASN A 301 8.73 13.26 -2.26
CA ASN A 301 9.75 12.28 -1.92
C ASN A 301 11.14 12.84 -2.25
N ILE A 302 12.11 12.64 -1.37
CA ILE A 302 13.49 13.12 -1.47
C ILE A 302 14.40 12.00 -0.95
N GLY A 303 15.58 11.84 -1.51
CA GLY A 303 16.56 10.83 -1.09
C GLY A 303 16.94 9.89 -2.20
N SER A 304 17.50 8.74 -1.85
CA SER A 304 18.00 7.80 -2.85
C SER A 304 17.91 6.35 -2.38
N VAL A 305 17.88 5.45 -3.34
CA VAL A 305 17.94 4.02 -3.12
C VAL A 305 18.95 3.39 -4.05
N LYS A 306 19.76 2.49 -3.49
CA LYS A 306 20.61 1.61 -4.28
C LYS A 306 19.95 0.27 -4.40
N THR A 307 19.66 -0.16 -5.62
CA THR A 307 18.94 -1.40 -5.89
C THR A 307 19.67 -2.24 -6.94
N ALA A 308 19.40 -3.55 -6.92
CA ALA A 308 19.82 -4.45 -7.97
C ALA A 308 18.57 -5.11 -8.57
N SER A 309 18.45 -5.06 -9.87
CA SER A 309 17.26 -5.56 -10.57
C SER A 309 17.60 -6.43 -11.76
N ARG A 310 16.71 -7.37 -12.03
CA ARG A 310 16.60 -8.08 -13.30
C ARG A 310 15.26 -7.70 -13.92
N GLN A 311 15.23 -7.53 -15.20
CA GLN A 311 14.01 -7.21 -15.95
C GLN A 311 13.53 -8.43 -16.71
N VAL A 312 12.26 -8.43 -17.11
CA VAL A 312 11.76 -9.39 -18.09
C VAL A 312 12.34 -9.01 -19.44
N ILE A 313 13.32 -9.78 -19.90
CA ILE A 313 14.00 -9.57 -21.18
C ILE A 313 13.46 -10.45 -22.29
N GLY A 314 12.59 -11.42 -21.97
CA GLY A 314 12.02 -12.32 -22.95
C GLY A 314 10.89 -13.17 -22.44
N LEU A 315 10.25 -13.88 -23.36
CA LEU A 315 9.23 -14.89 -23.13
C LEU A 315 9.66 -16.21 -23.72
N LYS A 316 9.56 -17.30 -22.95
CA LYS A 316 9.93 -18.66 -23.36
C LYS A 316 8.69 -19.54 -23.43
N GLY A 317 8.53 -20.25 -24.54
CA GLY A 317 7.52 -21.29 -24.67
C GLY A 317 7.93 -22.57 -23.97
N THR A 318 7.05 -23.15 -23.16
CA THR A 318 7.25 -24.42 -22.47
C THR A 318 6.11 -25.38 -22.79
N SER A 319 6.24 -26.64 -22.39
CA SER A 319 5.18 -27.63 -22.55
C SER A 319 3.92 -27.32 -21.72
N THR A 320 4.04 -26.48 -20.71
CA THR A 320 2.97 -26.09 -19.79
C THR A 320 2.47 -24.66 -20.01
N GLY A 321 3.06 -23.92 -20.95
CA GLY A 321 2.66 -22.53 -21.25
C GLY A 321 3.82 -21.61 -21.58
N THR A 322 3.71 -20.34 -21.19
CA THR A 322 4.72 -19.31 -21.41
C THR A 322 5.36 -18.91 -20.08
N GLU A 323 6.67 -18.84 -20.05
CA GLU A 323 7.46 -18.39 -18.90
C GLU A 323 8.18 -17.07 -19.23
N ALA A 324 8.27 -16.16 -18.25
CA ALA A 324 9.06 -14.95 -18.36
C ALA A 324 10.56 -15.27 -18.20
N VAL A 325 11.40 -14.72 -19.08
CA VAL A 325 12.86 -14.80 -18.99
C VAL A 325 13.38 -13.51 -18.38
N TYR A 326 14.04 -13.63 -17.24
CA TYR A 326 14.57 -12.51 -16.50
C TYR A 326 16.06 -12.31 -16.76
N GLY A 327 16.52 -11.07 -16.75
CA GLY A 327 17.91 -10.73 -16.97
C GLY A 327 18.11 -9.24 -17.26
N SER A 328 19.15 -8.93 -18.04
CA SER A 328 19.44 -7.58 -18.53
C SER A 328 19.82 -7.60 -19.99
N VAL A 329 19.59 -6.51 -20.70
CA VAL A 329 20.07 -6.33 -22.07
C VAL A 329 21.23 -5.34 -22.05
N ILE A 330 22.45 -5.80 -22.29
CA ILE A 330 23.67 -5.00 -22.25
C ILE A 330 24.29 -4.99 -23.66
N GLY A 331 24.44 -3.78 -24.21
CA GLY A 331 24.96 -3.62 -25.58
C GLY A 331 24.10 -4.31 -26.67
N GLY A 332 22.79 -4.46 -26.42
CA GLY A 332 21.86 -5.19 -27.31
C GLY A 332 21.89 -6.71 -27.18
N VAL A 333 22.65 -7.26 -26.23
CA VAL A 333 22.74 -8.71 -25.97
C VAL A 333 21.90 -9.05 -24.73
N PRO A 334 20.91 -9.97 -24.84
CA PRO A 334 20.17 -10.43 -23.68
C PRO A 334 21.04 -11.38 -22.84
N LEU A 335 21.22 -11.02 -21.58
CA LEU A 335 21.97 -11.80 -20.59
C LEU A 335 20.97 -12.35 -19.56
N ILE A 336 20.69 -13.64 -19.64
CA ILE A 336 19.74 -14.30 -18.74
C ILE A 336 20.32 -14.32 -17.33
N ASP A 337 19.47 -14.06 -16.34
CA ASP A 337 19.81 -14.01 -14.90
C ASP A 337 20.88 -12.99 -14.49
N VAL A 338 21.25 -12.08 -15.37
CA VAL A 338 22.15 -10.99 -15.05
C VAL A 338 21.33 -9.79 -14.57
N GLY A 339 21.65 -9.25 -13.40
CA GLY A 339 21.04 -8.05 -12.87
C GLY A 339 21.94 -6.82 -13.00
N GLN A 340 21.34 -5.65 -12.88
CA GLN A 340 22.04 -4.37 -12.82
C GLN A 340 21.87 -3.74 -11.45
N VAL A 341 22.96 -3.21 -10.91
CA VAL A 341 22.93 -2.35 -9.72
C VAL A 341 22.72 -0.91 -10.20
N GLN A 342 21.75 -0.24 -9.62
CA GLN A 342 21.36 1.12 -9.94
C GLN A 342 21.29 1.96 -8.67
N ASP A 343 21.74 3.20 -8.76
CA ASP A 343 21.49 4.25 -7.77
C ASP A 343 20.36 5.12 -8.32
N LEU A 344 19.26 5.24 -7.59
CA LEU A 344 18.06 5.95 -8.02
C LEU A 344 17.70 7.04 -7.02
N ASP A 345 17.37 8.22 -7.49
CA ASP A 345 16.88 9.32 -6.66
C ASP A 345 15.36 9.31 -6.57
N TYR A 346 14.82 9.53 -5.36
CA TYR A 346 13.39 9.72 -5.16
C TYR A 346 12.97 11.11 -5.61
N THR A 347 12.07 11.19 -6.59
CA THR A 347 11.57 12.45 -7.17
C THR A 347 10.05 12.55 -7.15
N GLY A 348 9.36 11.54 -6.64
CA GLY A 348 7.91 11.47 -6.59
C GLY A 348 7.27 12.62 -5.80
N TRP A 349 6.04 12.97 -6.15
CA TRP A 349 5.26 14.00 -5.46
C TRP A 349 3.76 13.79 -5.62
N MET A 350 2.99 14.42 -4.73
CA MET A 350 1.54 14.42 -4.78
C MET A 350 0.96 15.77 -4.37
N ILE A 351 -0.25 16.03 -4.87
CA ILE A 351 -1.11 17.11 -4.41
C ILE A 351 -2.55 16.59 -4.33
N ASP A 352 -3.27 16.99 -3.27
CA ASP A 352 -4.68 16.68 -3.06
C ASP A 352 -5.38 17.93 -2.54
N ALA A 353 -6.48 18.31 -3.16
CA ALA A 353 -7.24 19.50 -2.76
C ALA A 353 -8.74 19.27 -2.90
N GLY A 354 -9.50 19.93 -2.03
CA GLY A 354 -10.94 19.85 -2.10
C GLY A 354 -11.63 20.99 -1.38
N VAL A 355 -12.89 21.17 -1.75
CA VAL A 355 -13.78 22.18 -1.18
C VAL A 355 -15.16 21.58 -0.92
N ASN A 356 -15.76 21.90 0.23
CA ASN A 356 -17.13 21.62 0.58
C ASN A 356 -17.88 22.92 0.81
N TYR A 357 -19.01 23.06 0.17
CA TYR A 357 -19.94 24.17 0.33
C TYR A 357 -21.21 23.68 1.04
N PHE A 358 -21.55 24.29 2.17
CA PHE A 358 -22.70 23.93 3.00
C PHE A 358 -23.83 24.93 2.80
N CYS A 359 -25.01 24.44 2.40
CA CYS A 359 -26.19 25.28 2.15
C CYS A 359 -27.44 24.63 2.76
N GLY A 360 -27.73 24.95 4.00
CA GLY A 360 -28.85 24.33 4.72
C GLY A 360 -28.69 22.81 4.81
N PRO A 361 -29.68 22.02 4.31
CA PRO A 361 -29.60 20.57 4.33
C PRO A 361 -28.70 20.00 3.23
N TYR A 362 -28.13 20.83 2.37
CA TYR A 362 -27.32 20.39 1.22
C TYR A 362 -25.84 20.65 1.47
N THR A 363 -25.02 19.71 1.02
CA THR A 363 -23.57 19.87 0.92
C THR A 363 -23.13 19.55 -0.51
N PHE A 364 -22.36 20.44 -1.11
CA PHE A 364 -21.74 20.22 -2.41
C PHE A 364 -20.24 20.11 -2.21
N ASN A 365 -19.61 19.17 -2.89
CA ASN A 365 -18.18 18.98 -2.82
C ASN A 365 -17.57 18.92 -4.22
N MET A 366 -16.34 19.43 -4.32
CA MET A 366 -15.47 19.27 -5.48
C MET A 366 -14.05 19.05 -4.97
N GLY A 367 -13.28 18.26 -5.70
CA GLY A 367 -11.91 18.00 -5.32
C GLY A 367 -11.18 17.14 -6.33
N GLY A 368 -10.02 16.68 -5.92
CA GLY A 368 -9.22 15.77 -6.71
C GLY A 368 -7.80 15.72 -6.21
N PHE A 369 -7.07 14.74 -6.70
CA PHE A 369 -5.66 14.61 -6.38
C PHE A 369 -4.85 14.19 -7.61
N TYR A 370 -3.56 14.39 -7.51
CA TYR A 370 -2.55 13.93 -8.45
C TYR A 370 -1.41 13.30 -7.68
N THR A 371 -0.98 12.14 -8.12
CA THR A 371 0.26 11.48 -7.68
C THR A 371 1.12 11.20 -8.90
N SER A 372 2.40 11.52 -8.84
CA SER A 372 3.32 11.27 -9.97
C SER A 372 3.47 9.78 -10.23
N GLY A 373 3.76 9.43 -11.49
CA GLY A 373 3.99 8.08 -11.99
C GLY A 373 5.38 7.91 -12.59
N GLN A 374 5.74 6.68 -12.90
CA GLN A 374 7.00 6.31 -13.55
C GLN A 374 6.82 6.29 -15.06
N LYS A 375 7.68 6.97 -15.79
CA LYS A 375 7.67 6.96 -17.25
C LYS A 375 8.05 5.60 -17.81
N THR A 376 7.42 5.24 -18.93
CA THR A 376 7.77 4.04 -19.69
C THR A 376 8.80 4.37 -20.75
N LYS A 377 9.59 3.36 -21.14
CA LYS A 377 10.51 3.40 -22.28
C LYS A 377 10.31 2.18 -23.15
N ASP A 378 10.70 2.32 -24.41
CA ASP A 378 10.75 1.19 -25.34
C ASP A 378 11.76 0.16 -24.85
N GLN A 379 11.30 -1.08 -24.72
CA GLN A 379 12.12 -2.21 -24.36
C GLN A 379 11.96 -3.33 -25.39
N ARG A 380 13.07 -3.92 -25.82
CA ARG A 380 13.05 -5.12 -26.65
C ARG A 380 12.86 -6.36 -25.78
N VAL A 381 11.86 -7.17 -26.11
CA VAL A 381 11.54 -8.44 -25.46
C VAL A 381 11.86 -9.55 -26.46
N TYR A 382 12.65 -10.53 -26.04
CA TYR A 382 13.08 -11.66 -26.87
C TYR A 382 12.11 -12.84 -26.73
N LEU A 383 11.94 -13.58 -27.80
CA LEU A 383 11.13 -14.80 -27.84
C LEU A 383 12.07 -16.01 -27.89
N TYR A 384 11.81 -16.97 -27.03
CA TYR A 384 12.63 -18.17 -26.92
C TYR A 384 11.79 -19.43 -27.17
N ASP A 385 12.37 -20.41 -27.86
CA ASP A 385 11.82 -21.78 -27.93
C ASP A 385 12.03 -22.53 -26.59
N SER A 386 11.51 -23.76 -26.50
CA SER A 386 11.64 -24.58 -25.29
C SER A 386 13.11 -24.96 -24.98
N ASN A 387 14.01 -24.89 -25.98
CA ASN A 387 15.43 -25.17 -25.80
C ASN A 387 16.23 -23.91 -25.37
N GLY A 388 15.60 -22.73 -25.31
CA GLY A 388 16.25 -21.48 -24.97
C GLY A 388 16.90 -20.76 -26.15
N ASN A 389 16.61 -21.14 -27.39
CA ASN A 389 17.10 -20.41 -28.56
C ASN A 389 16.19 -19.21 -28.85
N ILE A 390 16.79 -18.09 -29.25
CA ILE A 390 16.05 -16.92 -29.65
C ILE A 390 15.41 -17.15 -31.02
N THR A 391 14.10 -17.05 -31.08
CA THR A 391 13.28 -17.21 -32.31
C THR A 391 12.80 -15.90 -32.89
N GLY A 392 12.82 -14.83 -32.11
CA GLY A 392 12.38 -13.51 -32.52
C GLY A 392 12.49 -12.48 -31.40
N SER A 393 11.98 -11.28 -31.67
CA SER A 393 11.83 -10.24 -30.64
C SER A 393 10.78 -9.22 -31.10
N TYR A 394 10.22 -8.49 -30.14
CA TYR A 394 9.34 -7.34 -30.38
C TYR A 394 9.73 -6.19 -29.46
N VAL A 395 9.22 -4.99 -29.74
CA VAL A 395 9.43 -3.80 -28.90
C VAL A 395 8.12 -3.48 -28.20
N THR A 396 8.19 -3.28 -26.91
CA THR A 396 7.04 -2.85 -26.10
C THR A 396 7.47 -1.74 -25.16
N GLN A 397 6.53 -0.96 -24.67
CA GLN A 397 6.81 0.03 -23.64
C GLN A 397 6.75 -0.62 -22.26
N ARG A 398 7.79 -0.46 -21.51
CA ARG A 398 7.87 -0.95 -20.13
C ARG A 398 8.41 0.12 -19.21
N TYR A 399 8.05 0.00 -17.94
CA TYR A 399 8.60 0.85 -16.89
C TYR A 399 10.09 0.59 -16.79
N GLN A 400 10.89 1.60 -17.13
CA GLN A 400 12.31 1.56 -16.84
C GLN A 400 12.61 2.67 -15.86
N SER A 401 13.24 2.28 -14.74
CA SER A 401 13.93 3.28 -13.97
C SER A 401 15.07 3.80 -14.85
N THR A 402 15.09 5.09 -15.00
CA THR A 402 16.26 5.79 -15.48
C THR A 402 17.21 5.93 -14.30
N ASP A 403 17.40 7.15 -13.82
CA ASP A 403 18.19 7.42 -12.62
C ASP A 403 17.30 7.80 -11.43
N ASN A 404 15.96 7.69 -11.58
CA ASN A 404 14.99 8.19 -10.61
C ASN A 404 13.85 7.22 -10.34
N VAL A 405 13.31 7.30 -9.12
CA VAL A 405 11.98 6.80 -8.74
C VAL A 405 11.04 7.99 -8.86
N ASP A 406 10.38 8.14 -10.01
CA ASP A 406 9.55 9.31 -10.32
C ASP A 406 8.14 9.21 -9.76
N PHE A 407 7.65 8.00 -9.47
CA PHE A 407 6.33 7.83 -8.88
C PHE A 407 6.31 8.18 -7.39
N PHE A 408 5.18 8.74 -6.95
CA PHE A 408 4.97 9.01 -5.53
C PHE A 408 4.93 7.70 -4.75
N THR A 409 5.73 7.61 -3.70
CA THR A 409 5.77 6.46 -2.79
C THR A 409 5.71 6.96 -1.34
N TYR A 410 5.55 6.05 -0.39
CA TYR A 410 5.43 6.37 1.02
C TYR A 410 6.11 5.30 1.89
N PRO A 411 6.57 5.66 3.10
CA PRO A 411 7.44 4.81 3.90
C PRO A 411 6.73 3.62 4.57
N GLY A 412 5.43 3.63 4.60
CA GLY A 412 4.67 2.62 5.32
C GLY A 412 3.46 2.13 4.54
N THR A 413 2.42 1.72 5.26
CA THR A 413 1.11 1.43 4.69
C THR A 413 0.20 2.65 4.82
N THR A 414 -0.71 2.83 3.87
CA THR A 414 -1.73 3.87 3.90
C THR A 414 -3.09 3.29 3.57
N SER A 415 -4.12 3.82 4.22
CA SER A 415 -5.53 3.43 4.03
C SER A 415 -6.32 4.60 3.49
N LYS A 416 -5.88 5.18 2.38
CA LYS A 416 -6.58 6.31 1.75
C LYS A 416 -7.79 5.83 0.97
N TYR A 417 -8.97 5.99 1.53
CA TYR A 417 -10.25 5.68 0.87
C TYR A 417 -10.84 6.93 0.23
N PHE A 418 -11.47 6.79 -0.96
CA PHE A 418 -12.09 7.92 -1.66
C PHE A 418 -13.34 7.55 -2.45
N SER A 419 -13.28 6.84 -3.58
CA SER A 419 -14.44 6.33 -4.32
C SER A 419 -14.71 4.87 -3.95
N GLU A 420 -15.83 4.27 -4.36
CA GLU A 420 -16.15 2.89 -3.98
C GLU A 420 -15.33 1.87 -4.77
N ILE A 421 -15.37 1.93 -6.11
CA ILE A 421 -14.73 0.91 -6.97
C ILE A 421 -13.22 1.13 -7.04
N VAL A 422 -12.79 2.33 -7.40
CA VAL A 422 -11.36 2.62 -7.55
C VAL A 422 -10.68 2.85 -6.20
N GLY A 423 -11.34 3.43 -5.24
CA GLY A 423 -10.77 3.85 -3.96
C GLY A 423 -11.16 3.04 -2.73
N GLY A 424 -11.93 1.96 -2.89
CA GLY A 424 -12.34 1.08 -1.79
C GLY A 424 -13.46 1.60 -0.89
N GLY A 425 -13.82 2.84 -0.98
CA GLY A 425 -14.97 3.51 -0.37
C GLY A 425 -15.37 3.11 1.03
N ILE A 426 -16.65 3.24 1.33
CA ILE A 426 -17.20 2.88 2.66
C ILE A 426 -17.46 1.38 2.81
N LEU A 427 -17.60 0.66 1.70
CA LEU A 427 -17.72 -0.79 1.75
C LEU A 427 -16.35 -1.43 2.06
N ASP A 428 -15.24 -0.69 1.88
CA ASP A 428 -13.90 -1.22 2.09
C ASP A 428 -13.77 -2.57 1.38
N ALA A 429 -14.39 -2.62 0.19
CA ALA A 429 -14.38 -3.81 -0.64
C ALA A 429 -13.02 -3.95 -1.30
N ALA A 430 -12.67 -5.18 -1.57
CA ALA A 430 -11.43 -5.50 -2.25
C ALA A 430 -11.54 -5.11 -3.74
N GLY A 431 -11.57 -3.82 -4.02
CA GLY A 431 -11.27 -3.32 -5.35
C GLY A 431 -9.82 -3.61 -5.72
N PRO A 432 -9.43 -3.26 -6.94
CA PRO A 432 -8.06 -3.48 -7.42
C PRO A 432 -6.99 -2.99 -6.45
N PHE A 433 -7.30 -2.07 -5.58
CA PHE A 433 -6.39 -1.47 -4.60
C PHE A 433 -6.39 -2.15 -3.23
N ALA A 434 -7.54 -2.57 -2.73
CA ALA A 434 -7.60 -3.24 -1.43
C ALA A 434 -6.92 -4.61 -1.47
N SER A 435 -6.84 -5.26 -2.64
CA SER A 435 -6.13 -6.51 -2.80
C SER A 435 -4.61 -6.36 -2.73
N ALA A 436 -4.05 -5.20 -3.04
CA ALA A 436 -2.63 -4.93 -2.87
C ALA A 436 -2.24 -4.90 -1.38
N ALA A 437 -3.09 -4.35 -0.51
CA ALA A 437 -2.90 -4.39 0.93
C ALA A 437 -3.08 -5.79 1.52
N ALA A 438 -3.84 -6.67 0.87
CA ALA A 438 -4.09 -8.05 1.31
C ALA A 438 -3.06 -9.07 0.81
N GLY A 439 -1.99 -8.65 0.12
CA GLY A 439 -0.98 -9.55 -0.42
C GLY A 439 -1.47 -10.43 -1.58
N ASN A 440 -2.66 -10.19 -2.09
CA ASN A 440 -3.11 -10.79 -3.33
C ASN A 440 -2.47 -10.04 -4.50
N ASN A 441 -1.83 -10.79 -5.40
CA ASN A 441 -1.24 -10.30 -6.64
C ASN A 441 -2.32 -9.75 -7.56
N GLY A 442 -2.97 -8.67 -7.16
CA GLY A 442 -3.86 -7.93 -8.02
C GLY A 442 -3.06 -7.54 -9.26
N SER A 443 -3.44 -8.11 -10.38
CA SER A 443 -2.84 -7.89 -11.70
C SER A 443 -3.08 -6.48 -12.23
N ASN A 444 -3.16 -5.50 -11.38
CA ASN A 444 -3.73 -4.22 -11.70
C ASN A 444 -2.73 -3.27 -12.34
N PHE A 445 -3.22 -2.41 -13.15
CA PHE A 445 -2.49 -1.44 -13.97
C PHE A 445 -1.65 -0.45 -13.15
N TRP A 446 -1.89 -0.33 -11.85
CA TRP A 446 -1.03 0.37 -10.90
C TRP A 446 0.20 -0.44 -10.48
N ARG A 447 0.24 -1.66 -10.81
CA ARG A 447 1.29 -2.68 -10.77
C ARG A 447 2.49 -2.33 -9.94
N GLY A 448 2.39 -2.65 -8.66
CA GLY A 448 3.45 -2.51 -7.72
C GLY A 448 3.75 -1.09 -7.29
N TYR A 449 3.03 -0.10 -7.79
CA TYR A 449 3.01 1.19 -7.13
C TYR A 449 2.21 1.05 -5.85
N GLY A 450 2.77 1.54 -4.75
CA GLY A 450 2.00 1.74 -3.55
C GLY A 450 0.77 2.59 -3.87
N PHE A 451 -0.37 2.28 -3.27
CA PHE A 451 -1.59 3.02 -3.52
C PHE A 451 -1.73 4.20 -2.54
N PRO A 452 -2.16 5.35 -3.03
CA PRO A 452 -2.41 5.75 -4.41
C PRO A 452 -1.16 6.37 -5.05
N SER A 453 -0.71 5.80 -6.16
CA SER A 453 0.42 6.31 -6.95
C SER A 453 0.11 6.19 -8.43
N ASN A 454 0.80 6.96 -9.26
CA ASN A 454 0.53 7.02 -10.71
C ASN A 454 -0.94 7.28 -11.04
N LEU A 455 -1.61 8.11 -10.27
CA LEU A 455 -3.04 8.32 -10.35
C LEU A 455 -3.39 9.79 -10.19
N TRP A 456 -4.33 10.28 -11.01
CA TRP A 456 -4.99 11.53 -10.75
C TRP A 456 -6.50 11.41 -10.96
N THR A 457 -7.23 12.25 -10.25
CA THR A 457 -8.68 12.27 -10.30
C THR A 457 -9.23 13.65 -10.05
N VAL A 458 -10.41 13.90 -10.61
CA VAL A 458 -11.30 15.00 -10.22
C VAL A 458 -12.64 14.43 -9.81
N THR A 459 -13.26 15.06 -8.83
CA THR A 459 -14.55 14.63 -8.29
C THR A 459 -15.48 15.81 -8.06
N ALA A 460 -16.76 15.54 -8.21
CA ALA A 460 -17.84 16.40 -7.78
C ALA A 460 -18.94 15.56 -7.13
N GLY A 461 -19.57 16.09 -6.08
CA GLY A 461 -20.63 15.38 -5.38
C GLY A 461 -21.60 16.32 -4.67
N ALA A 462 -22.72 15.73 -4.29
CA ALA A 462 -23.74 16.41 -3.50
C ALA A 462 -24.30 15.46 -2.45
N ALA A 463 -24.64 16.00 -1.30
CA ALA A 463 -25.36 15.31 -0.23
C ALA A 463 -26.58 16.13 0.20
N TRP A 464 -27.66 15.44 0.53
CA TRP A 464 -28.89 16.01 1.03
C TRP A 464 -29.31 15.32 2.32
N GLN A 465 -29.39 16.09 3.41
CA GLN A 465 -29.98 15.65 4.67
C GLN A 465 -31.52 15.69 4.53
N VAL A 466 -32.10 14.55 4.12
CA VAL A 466 -33.54 14.44 3.83
C VAL A 466 -34.37 14.52 5.09
N LEU A 467 -33.95 13.81 6.13
CA LEU A 467 -34.51 13.79 7.48
C LEU A 467 -33.35 13.85 8.48
N GLU A 468 -33.66 14.06 9.75
CA GLU A 468 -32.65 14.15 10.82
C GLU A 468 -31.63 12.99 10.81
N LYS A 469 -32.11 11.77 10.56
CA LYS A 469 -31.29 10.54 10.53
C LYS A 469 -31.13 9.93 9.13
N THR A 470 -31.57 10.63 8.05
CA THR A 470 -31.54 10.10 6.68
C THR A 470 -30.77 11.05 5.76
N LYS A 471 -29.68 10.59 5.19
CA LYS A 471 -28.87 11.32 4.22
C LYS A 471 -28.75 10.55 2.91
N LEU A 472 -29.00 11.25 1.80
CA LEU A 472 -28.71 10.79 0.43
C LEU A 472 -27.49 11.52 -0.08
N SER A 473 -26.59 10.83 -0.76
CA SER A 473 -25.50 11.48 -1.45
C SER A 473 -25.12 10.78 -2.75
N ALA A 474 -24.56 11.54 -3.66
CA ALA A 474 -24.05 11.06 -4.94
C ALA A 474 -22.70 11.71 -5.21
N SER A 475 -21.82 10.98 -5.85
CA SER A 475 -20.54 11.51 -6.33
C SER A 475 -20.19 10.96 -7.71
N TYR A 476 -19.51 11.78 -8.47
CA TYR A 476 -18.91 11.46 -9.74
C TYR A 476 -17.40 11.63 -9.64
N TRP A 477 -16.67 10.69 -10.23
CA TRP A 477 -15.21 10.67 -10.26
C TRP A 477 -14.75 10.40 -11.70
N TYR A 478 -13.74 11.14 -12.13
CA TYR A 478 -12.99 10.85 -13.34
C TYR A 478 -11.57 10.48 -12.97
N PHE A 479 -11.09 9.35 -13.48
CA PHE A 479 -9.79 8.79 -13.14
C PHE A 479 -8.90 8.61 -14.35
N GLN A 480 -7.64 8.99 -14.19
CA GLN A 480 -6.58 8.67 -15.14
C GLN A 480 -5.28 8.29 -14.39
N THR A 481 -4.43 7.53 -15.06
CA THR A 481 -3.04 7.40 -14.63
C THR A 481 -2.24 8.64 -15.02
N SER A 482 -1.26 9.01 -14.21
CA SER A 482 -0.38 10.16 -14.47
C SER A 482 0.59 9.90 -15.62
N GLU A 483 1.09 8.67 -15.70
CA GLU A 483 1.87 8.15 -16.82
C GLU A 483 1.14 6.94 -17.41
N SER A 484 1.24 6.77 -18.73
CA SER A 484 0.50 5.72 -19.43
C SER A 484 0.90 4.32 -18.99
N VAL A 485 -0.07 3.41 -18.99
CA VAL A 485 0.11 2.01 -18.63
C VAL A 485 -0.28 1.07 -19.76
N GLY A 486 0.30 -0.12 -19.77
CA GLY A 486 -0.04 -1.14 -20.75
C GLY A 486 -1.47 -1.67 -20.54
N THR A 487 -2.23 -1.79 -21.59
CA THR A 487 -3.64 -2.22 -21.55
C THR A 487 -3.82 -3.73 -21.67
N GLY A 488 -2.74 -4.49 -21.90
CA GLY A 488 -2.82 -5.90 -22.28
C GLY A 488 -3.35 -6.14 -23.68
N ARG A 489 -3.64 -5.09 -24.45
CA ARG A 489 -4.02 -5.17 -25.85
C ARG A 489 -2.82 -4.92 -26.73
N PHE A 490 -2.66 -5.73 -27.78
CA PHE A 490 -1.48 -5.73 -28.61
C PHE A 490 -1.82 -5.43 -30.06
N ASN A 491 -0.92 -4.77 -30.73
CA ASN A 491 -0.94 -4.57 -32.16
C ASN A 491 -0.44 -5.85 -32.88
N THR A 492 -0.53 -5.88 -34.20
CA THR A 492 -0.06 -7.01 -35.02
C THR A 492 1.46 -7.21 -34.96
N ASP A 493 2.22 -6.17 -34.62
CA ASP A 493 3.67 -6.22 -34.39
C ASP A 493 4.04 -6.61 -32.94
N LEU A 494 3.07 -7.04 -32.14
CA LEU A 494 3.19 -7.41 -30.74
C LEU A 494 3.47 -6.23 -29.79
N SER A 495 3.50 -5.01 -30.26
CA SER A 495 3.60 -3.84 -29.37
C SER A 495 2.33 -3.67 -28.55
N GLU A 496 2.47 -3.40 -27.26
CA GLU A 496 1.34 -3.19 -26.36
C GLU A 496 0.75 -1.79 -26.54
N LYS A 497 -0.58 -1.71 -26.57
CA LYS A 497 -1.27 -0.42 -26.56
C LYS A 497 -1.20 0.20 -25.17
N MET A 498 -0.88 1.47 -25.13
CA MET A 498 -0.78 2.24 -23.90
C MET A 498 -2.01 3.13 -23.71
N SER A 499 -2.44 3.33 -22.49
CA SER A 499 -3.53 4.24 -22.15
C SER A 499 -3.33 4.87 -20.76
N ASN A 500 -3.93 6.04 -20.56
CA ASN A 500 -4.06 6.70 -19.27
C ASN A 500 -5.48 6.62 -18.72
N ASP A 501 -6.48 6.33 -19.57
CA ASP A 501 -7.89 6.41 -19.22
C ASP A 501 -8.32 5.22 -18.37
N ILE A 502 -8.58 5.49 -17.08
CA ILE A 502 -9.14 4.51 -16.14
C ILE A 502 -10.66 4.47 -16.23
N GLY A 503 -11.30 5.63 -16.35
CA GLY A 503 -12.73 5.72 -16.56
C GLY A 503 -13.48 6.70 -15.68
N HIS A 504 -14.80 6.52 -15.65
CA HIS A 504 -15.76 7.39 -14.97
C HIS A 504 -16.56 6.59 -13.95
N GLU A 505 -16.47 6.96 -12.68
CA GLU A 505 -17.17 6.28 -11.58
C GLU A 505 -18.32 7.14 -11.05
N PHE A 506 -19.46 6.52 -10.84
CA PHE A 506 -20.67 7.11 -10.26
C PHE A 506 -21.04 6.35 -9.00
N ASN A 507 -21.19 7.04 -7.89
CA ASN A 507 -21.54 6.46 -6.61
C ASN A 507 -22.82 7.07 -6.06
N LEU A 508 -23.67 6.25 -5.46
CA LEU A 508 -24.90 6.64 -4.76
C LEU A 508 -24.88 6.03 -3.37
N TYR A 509 -25.29 6.82 -2.39
CA TYR A 509 -25.32 6.42 -0.98
C TYR A 509 -26.63 6.80 -0.34
N LEU A 510 -27.19 5.89 0.44
CA LEU A 510 -28.22 6.15 1.44
C LEU A 510 -27.63 5.82 2.80
N THR A 511 -27.57 6.80 3.70
CA THR A 511 -27.17 6.60 5.11
C THR A 511 -28.40 6.81 5.97
N GLN A 512 -28.78 5.80 6.77
CA GLN A 512 -29.89 5.82 7.69
C GLN A 512 -29.43 5.52 9.13
N GLY A 513 -29.54 6.47 10.04
CA GLY A 513 -29.46 6.23 11.47
C GLY A 513 -30.72 5.50 11.95
N ILE A 514 -30.55 4.29 12.50
CA ILE A 514 -31.66 3.45 12.98
C ILE A 514 -31.97 3.82 14.44
N VAL A 515 -30.98 3.67 15.29
CA VAL A 515 -30.97 4.11 16.69
C VAL A 515 -29.62 4.76 16.96
N ASP A 516 -29.43 5.31 18.15
CA ASP A 516 -28.18 5.97 18.50
C ASP A 516 -27.00 4.97 18.42
N GLY A 517 -25.97 5.37 17.68
CA GLY A 517 -24.80 4.56 17.37
C GLY A 517 -25.00 3.52 16.26
N LEU A 518 -26.24 3.16 15.86
CA LEU A 518 -26.50 2.16 14.82
C LEU A 518 -26.88 2.81 13.50
N THR A 519 -26.07 2.60 12.47
CA THR A 519 -26.25 3.17 11.13
C THR A 519 -26.32 2.05 10.07
N LEU A 520 -27.23 2.22 9.11
CA LEU A 520 -27.30 1.44 7.88
C LEU A 520 -26.87 2.31 6.71
N ASP A 521 -25.87 1.89 5.97
CA ASP A 521 -25.50 2.45 4.67
C ASP A 521 -25.90 1.48 3.57
N ILE A 522 -26.47 2.02 2.48
CA ILE A 522 -26.70 1.32 1.24
C ILE A 522 -25.94 2.04 0.15
N VAL A 523 -25.16 1.30 -0.63
CA VAL A 523 -24.23 1.83 -1.62
C VAL A 523 -24.48 1.18 -2.96
N GLY A 524 -24.43 1.98 -4.01
CA GLY A 524 -24.35 1.50 -5.38
C GLY A 524 -23.28 2.28 -6.13
N ALA A 525 -22.39 1.58 -6.79
CA ALA A 525 -21.30 2.15 -7.57
C ALA A 525 -21.23 1.54 -8.96
N PHE A 526 -20.87 2.36 -9.94
CA PHE A 526 -20.73 1.96 -11.33
C PHE A 526 -19.55 2.67 -11.98
N LEU A 527 -18.65 1.90 -12.59
CA LEU A 527 -17.50 2.40 -13.33
C LEU A 527 -17.62 2.09 -14.80
N LEU A 528 -17.70 3.14 -15.62
CA LEU A 528 -17.46 3.06 -17.06
C LEU A 528 -15.95 2.94 -17.27
N THR A 529 -15.46 1.76 -17.59
CA THR A 529 -14.04 1.45 -17.65
C THR A 529 -13.36 2.05 -18.86
N GLY A 530 -12.26 2.78 -18.64
CA GLY A 530 -11.31 3.16 -19.67
C GLY A 530 -10.35 2.03 -20.03
N ASP A 531 -9.49 2.25 -21.01
CA ASP A 531 -8.55 1.23 -21.50
C ASP A 531 -7.39 0.93 -20.51
N ALA A 532 -7.14 1.82 -19.55
CA ALA A 532 -6.10 1.64 -18.52
C ALA A 532 -6.60 0.92 -17.27
N TYR A 533 -7.91 0.67 -17.13
CA TYR A 533 -8.45 0.04 -15.91
C TYR A 533 -7.96 -1.38 -15.75
N ALA A 534 -7.96 -2.15 -16.81
CA ALA A 534 -7.67 -3.56 -16.76
C ALA A 534 -6.63 -3.99 -17.80
N ARG A 535 -5.91 -5.04 -17.48
CA ARG A 535 -5.03 -5.70 -18.46
C ARG A 535 -5.79 -6.84 -19.12
N ASN A 536 -6.30 -6.56 -20.31
CA ASN A 536 -7.20 -7.45 -21.02
C ASN A 536 -6.49 -8.40 -21.99
N GLY A 537 -5.30 -8.89 -21.65
CA GLY A 537 -4.61 -9.88 -22.45
C GLY A 537 -3.11 -10.02 -22.15
N TYR A 538 -2.48 -10.93 -22.87
CA TYR A 538 -1.04 -11.19 -22.80
C TYR A 538 -0.53 -11.80 -24.11
N ILE A 539 0.79 -11.78 -24.30
CA ILE A 539 1.47 -12.53 -25.36
C ILE A 539 1.88 -13.87 -24.79
N GLY A 540 1.38 -14.94 -25.39
CA GLY A 540 1.85 -16.30 -25.17
C GLY A 540 2.92 -16.68 -26.20
N VAL A 541 3.71 -17.71 -25.89
CA VAL A 541 4.73 -18.26 -26.78
C VAL A 541 4.59 -19.78 -26.82
N THR A 542 4.51 -20.35 -28.02
CA THR A 542 4.48 -21.79 -28.21
C THR A 542 5.84 -22.43 -27.89
N THR A 543 5.90 -23.75 -27.76
CA THR A 543 7.17 -24.48 -27.57
C THR A 543 8.19 -24.27 -28.70
N ALA A 544 7.71 -23.91 -29.89
CA ALA A 544 8.53 -23.54 -31.04
C ALA A 544 9.00 -22.08 -31.04
N GLY A 545 8.63 -21.30 -30.01
CA GLY A 545 8.99 -19.88 -29.92
C GLY A 545 8.08 -18.94 -30.73
N THR A 546 6.97 -19.44 -31.28
CA THR A 546 6.02 -18.62 -32.05
C THR A 546 5.08 -17.86 -31.10
N PRO A 547 4.99 -16.52 -31.18
CA PRO A 547 4.10 -15.75 -30.34
C PRO A 547 2.64 -15.87 -30.77
N TYR A 548 1.75 -15.77 -29.79
CA TYR A 548 0.30 -15.60 -30.00
C TYR A 548 -0.27 -14.61 -28.99
N ILE A 549 -1.35 -13.95 -29.38
CA ILE A 549 -2.00 -12.94 -28.53
C ILE A 549 -3.26 -13.57 -27.95
N VAL A 550 -3.41 -13.46 -26.62
CA VAL A 550 -4.65 -13.73 -25.88
C VAL A 550 -5.22 -12.38 -25.47
N GLN A 551 -6.46 -12.13 -25.80
CA GLN A 551 -7.19 -10.91 -25.41
C GLN A 551 -8.55 -11.28 -24.85
N TRP A 552 -8.94 -10.55 -23.80
CA TRP A 552 -10.24 -10.65 -23.14
C TRP A 552 -11.09 -9.42 -23.41
N SER A 553 -12.37 -9.51 -23.10
CA SER A 553 -13.30 -8.38 -23.15
C SER A 553 -12.87 -7.25 -22.19
N LYS A 554 -13.37 -6.05 -22.50
CA LYS A 554 -13.34 -4.90 -21.57
C LYS A 554 -14.78 -4.56 -21.24
N ASP A 555 -15.16 -4.75 -19.99
CA ASP A 555 -16.50 -4.55 -19.49
C ASP A 555 -16.53 -3.54 -18.36
N ASN A 556 -17.70 -2.99 -18.09
CA ASN A 556 -17.91 -2.08 -16.98
C ASN A 556 -17.95 -2.84 -15.66
N VAL A 557 -17.65 -2.11 -14.59
CA VAL A 557 -17.62 -2.63 -13.22
C VAL A 557 -18.83 -2.09 -12.45
N TYR A 558 -19.46 -2.92 -11.65
CA TYR A 558 -20.41 -2.45 -10.66
C TYR A 558 -20.19 -3.07 -9.29
N GLU A 559 -20.58 -2.33 -8.29
CA GLU A 559 -20.60 -2.77 -6.90
C GLU A 559 -21.87 -2.28 -6.23
N VAL A 560 -22.52 -3.14 -5.48
CA VAL A 560 -23.68 -2.80 -4.64
C VAL A 560 -23.48 -3.45 -3.28
N GLY A 561 -23.81 -2.73 -2.23
CA GLY A 561 -23.70 -3.30 -0.90
C GLY A 561 -24.49 -2.58 0.16
N ALA A 562 -24.55 -3.21 1.32
CA ALA A 562 -25.12 -2.64 2.52
C ALA A 562 -24.17 -2.87 3.69
N ARG A 563 -24.01 -1.85 4.53
CA ARG A 563 -23.20 -1.89 5.76
C ARG A 563 -24.07 -1.52 6.95
N LEU A 564 -24.19 -2.44 7.90
CA LEU A 564 -24.77 -2.15 9.20
C LEU A 564 -23.62 -1.99 10.21
N GLN A 565 -23.53 -0.83 10.84
CA GLN A 565 -22.45 -0.52 11.78
C GLN A 565 -23.03 0.05 13.08
N TRP A 566 -22.57 -0.48 14.20
CA TRP A 566 -22.88 0.01 15.53
C TRP A 566 -21.60 0.47 16.24
N ASP A 567 -21.56 1.76 16.57
CA ASP A 567 -20.54 2.40 17.38
C ASP A 567 -21.09 2.55 18.82
N PHE A 568 -20.42 2.01 19.82
CA PHE A 568 -20.89 1.93 21.22
C PHE A 568 -19.82 2.27 22.25
#